data_dd8f71f26a84b1a5212b21a264f50a97
#
_entry.id   dd8f71f26a84b1a5212b21a264f50a97
#
_cell.length_a   1.000
_cell.length_b   1.000
_cell.length_c   1.000
_cell.angle_alpha   90.00
_cell.angle_beta   90.00
_cell.angle_gamma   90.00
#
_symmetry.space_group_name_H-M   'P 1'
#
loop_
_entity.id
_entity.type
_entity.pdbx_description
1 polymer ?
#
loop_
_entity_poly.entity_id
_entity_poly.type
_entity_poly.pdbx_seq_one_letter_code
_entity_poly.pdbx_strand_id
1 'polypeptide(L)'
;MFFIEFNVKLARSLYLCLNLILSVLYSYITVKFISVYNFPIYFILLITTLIEIFIFLDTSYFRILTSIKTKYFYYILIVFSVVVFILKNNINLYYVLTFYFVYYLLISIVLLNYNLFVIEKSKSIKAGVTDISLYSNLSKLLGFSLGSYIYKVNIDEYLIVFIIVFVLFSSFKINNFKNETEKDSEKLVFNKLKRKYIIINTALLSGAAVFFIPLFIKQLAARNIIQYSSIIFFIPGLTVVLFLILTKKYDINLNRILMFYIIFDILFFILVICEVFLPLQVILLSLIVALGVSISIKLRTNFIKINDKDYRKSIVQIFRISAPVFTIILSFVGLYVENIAYYILLINAISAIHVLYVNLRNREHTLLD
;
A
#
# COMPACT_ATOMS: atom_id res chain seq x y z
N MET A 1 -9.77 -20.09 22.98
CA MET A 1 -9.68 -18.62 22.90
C MET A 1 -8.22 -18.13 22.93
N PHE A 2 -7.43 -18.50 23.91
CA PHE A 2 -6.01 -18.10 24.06
C PHE A 2 -5.13 -18.45 22.82
N PHE A 3 -5.28 -19.63 22.26
CA PHE A 3 -4.54 -20.09 21.07
C PHE A 3 -4.84 -19.25 19.80
N ILE A 4 -6.10 -18.81 19.63
CA ILE A 4 -6.51 -17.97 18.48
C ILE A 4 -5.90 -16.58 18.63
N GLU A 5 -5.94 -15.99 19.83
CA GLU A 5 -5.33 -14.67 20.07
C GLU A 5 -3.82 -14.67 19.87
N PHE A 6 -3.13 -15.73 20.28
CA PHE A 6 -1.69 -15.90 20.04
C PHE A 6 -1.36 -15.97 18.55
N ASN A 7 -2.10 -16.78 17.79
CA ASN A 7 -1.90 -16.91 16.34
C ASN A 7 -2.18 -15.60 15.58
N VAL A 8 -3.19 -14.83 16.02
CA VAL A 8 -3.47 -13.50 15.42
C VAL A 8 -2.35 -12.50 15.71
N LYS A 9 -1.82 -12.48 16.94
CA LYS A 9 -0.67 -11.63 17.30
C LYS A 9 0.57 -11.99 16.49
N LEU A 10 0.84 -13.28 16.33
CA LEU A 10 1.94 -13.77 15.52
C LEU A 10 1.78 -13.39 14.05
N ALA A 11 0.59 -13.59 13.48
CA ALA A 11 0.29 -13.21 12.09
C ALA A 11 0.49 -11.70 11.86
N ARG A 12 0.09 -10.84 12.80
CA ARG A 12 0.32 -9.39 12.75
C ARG A 12 1.81 -9.05 12.76
N SER A 13 2.60 -9.70 13.61
CA SER A 13 4.05 -9.47 13.68
C SER A 13 4.74 -9.90 12.38
N LEU A 14 4.39 -11.05 11.82
CA LEU A 14 4.91 -11.53 10.55
C LEU A 14 4.49 -10.62 9.39
N TYR A 15 3.25 -10.16 9.39
CA TYR A 15 2.74 -9.19 8.43
C TYR A 15 3.54 -7.88 8.48
N LEU A 16 3.82 -7.37 9.69
CA LEU A 16 4.66 -6.17 9.88
C LEU A 16 6.07 -6.37 9.32
N CYS A 17 6.73 -7.48 9.66
CA CYS A 17 8.10 -7.77 9.20
C CYS A 17 8.19 -7.85 7.66
N LEU A 18 7.26 -8.56 7.02
CA LEU A 18 7.27 -8.71 5.56
C LEU A 18 6.94 -7.40 4.83
N ASN A 19 5.99 -6.62 5.35
CA ASN A 19 5.72 -5.29 4.81
C ASN A 19 6.90 -4.34 5.00
N LEU A 20 7.65 -4.48 6.09
CA LEU A 20 8.88 -3.69 6.31
C LEU A 20 9.90 -3.99 5.20
N ILE A 21 10.13 -5.26 4.88
CA ILE A 21 11.04 -5.66 3.80
C ILE A 21 10.59 -5.04 2.47
N LEU A 22 9.31 -5.19 2.11
CA LEU A 22 8.79 -4.58 0.87
C LEU A 22 8.95 -3.07 0.85
N SER A 23 8.73 -2.40 1.97
CA SER A 23 8.82 -0.95 2.07
C SER A 23 10.26 -0.47 1.95
N VAL A 24 11.22 -1.18 2.55
CA VAL A 24 12.67 -0.93 2.40
C VAL A 24 13.07 -1.08 0.93
N LEU A 25 12.69 -2.18 0.30
CA LEU A 25 12.98 -2.44 -1.11
C LEU A 25 12.38 -1.36 -2.02
N TYR A 26 11.12 -1.02 -1.80
CA TYR A 26 10.43 -0.02 -2.62
C TYR A 26 11.13 1.34 -2.57
N SER A 27 11.44 1.85 -1.38
CA SER A 27 12.08 3.16 -1.24
C SER A 27 13.51 3.17 -1.78
N TYR A 28 14.31 2.14 -1.46
CA TYR A 28 15.67 1.99 -1.96
C TYR A 28 15.69 1.99 -3.51
N ILE A 29 14.84 1.15 -4.11
CA ILE A 29 14.77 1.02 -5.56
C ILE A 29 14.23 2.30 -6.19
N THR A 30 13.20 2.91 -5.63
CA THR A 30 12.64 4.17 -6.14
C THR A 30 13.72 5.26 -6.21
N VAL A 31 14.49 5.44 -5.13
CA VAL A 31 15.57 6.43 -5.11
C VAL A 31 16.66 6.08 -6.12
N LYS A 32 17.08 4.82 -6.18
CA LYS A 32 18.13 4.35 -7.11
C LYS A 32 17.73 4.50 -8.57
N PHE A 33 16.49 4.15 -8.93
CA PHE A 33 15.99 4.28 -10.30
C PHE A 33 15.89 5.73 -10.75
N ILE A 34 15.44 6.62 -9.88
CA ILE A 34 15.32 8.05 -10.22
C ILE A 34 16.70 8.71 -10.31
N SER A 35 17.60 8.44 -9.33
CA SER A 35 18.87 9.17 -9.21
C SER A 35 20.01 8.62 -10.07
N VAL A 36 20.09 7.30 -10.25
CA VAL A 36 21.19 6.64 -10.97
C VAL A 36 20.83 6.34 -12.41
N TYR A 37 19.62 5.81 -12.63
CA TYR A 37 19.21 5.34 -13.96
C TYR A 37 18.35 6.34 -14.72
N ASN A 38 17.97 7.48 -14.12
CA ASN A 38 17.08 8.49 -14.71
C ASN A 38 15.78 7.91 -15.29
N PHE A 39 15.27 6.84 -14.69
CA PHE A 39 14.02 6.24 -15.13
C PHE A 39 12.83 7.15 -14.86
N PRO A 40 11.82 7.12 -15.75
CA PRO A 40 10.55 7.79 -15.47
C PRO A 40 9.95 7.32 -14.17
N ILE A 41 9.41 8.24 -13.39
CA ILE A 41 8.76 7.97 -12.09
C ILE A 41 7.76 6.81 -12.18
N TYR A 42 7.07 6.73 -13.30
CA TYR A 42 5.99 5.78 -13.57
C TYR A 42 6.45 4.34 -13.77
N PHE A 43 7.73 4.12 -14.04
CA PHE A 43 8.23 2.78 -14.35
C PHE A 43 8.14 1.83 -13.15
N ILE A 44 8.51 2.30 -11.95
CA ILE A 44 8.42 1.51 -10.72
C ILE A 44 6.96 1.24 -10.36
N LEU A 45 6.12 2.26 -10.52
CA LEU A 45 4.69 2.14 -10.32
C LEU A 45 4.06 1.12 -11.27
N LEU A 46 4.50 1.10 -12.53
CA LEU A 46 4.07 0.14 -13.53
C LEU A 46 4.42 -1.29 -13.10
N ILE A 47 5.67 -1.55 -12.70
CA ILE A 47 6.12 -2.87 -12.27
C ILE A 47 5.31 -3.36 -11.07
N THR A 48 5.20 -2.55 -10.03
CA THR A 48 4.43 -2.93 -8.82
C THR A 48 2.98 -3.22 -9.15
N THR A 49 2.39 -2.46 -10.05
CA THR A 49 1.00 -2.65 -10.44
C THR A 49 0.79 -3.89 -11.28
N LEU A 50 1.70 -4.20 -12.21
CA LEU A 50 1.65 -5.44 -12.98
C LEU A 50 1.71 -6.66 -12.07
N ILE A 51 2.56 -6.63 -11.04
CA ILE A 51 2.63 -7.71 -10.06
C ILE A 51 1.31 -7.86 -9.29
N GLU A 52 0.71 -6.76 -8.85
CA GLU A 52 -0.57 -6.81 -8.14
C GLU A 52 -1.72 -7.30 -9.03
N ILE A 53 -1.72 -6.92 -10.33
CA ILE A 53 -2.66 -7.46 -11.32
C ILE A 53 -2.47 -8.97 -11.48
N PHE A 54 -1.22 -9.42 -11.60
CA PHE A 54 -0.90 -10.84 -11.72
C PHE A 54 -1.40 -11.65 -10.50
N ILE A 55 -1.17 -11.15 -9.28
CA ILE A 55 -1.67 -11.77 -8.05
C ILE A 55 -3.21 -11.81 -8.03
N PHE A 56 -3.86 -10.75 -8.52
CA PHE A 56 -5.31 -10.71 -8.62
C PHE A 56 -5.85 -11.74 -9.61
N LEU A 57 -5.23 -11.87 -10.77
CA LEU A 57 -5.59 -12.87 -11.76
C LEU A 57 -5.40 -14.29 -11.23
N ASP A 58 -4.27 -14.53 -10.54
CA ASP A 58 -4.02 -15.83 -9.93
C ASP A 58 -5.09 -16.19 -8.89
N THR A 59 -5.42 -15.27 -8.00
CA THR A 59 -6.41 -15.53 -6.95
C THR A 59 -7.83 -15.66 -7.47
N SER A 60 -8.18 -14.95 -8.55
CA SER A 60 -9.54 -14.93 -9.07
C SER A 60 -9.82 -16.04 -10.07
N TYR A 61 -8.82 -16.44 -10.84
CA TYR A 61 -9.00 -17.36 -11.98
C TYR A 61 -8.12 -18.60 -11.90
N PHE A 62 -6.82 -18.46 -11.71
CA PHE A 62 -5.87 -19.57 -11.85
C PHE A 62 -5.67 -20.36 -10.56
N ARG A 63 -5.64 -19.70 -9.41
CA ARG A 63 -5.45 -20.27 -8.08
C ARG A 63 -4.20 -21.15 -7.92
N ILE A 64 -3.20 -20.99 -8.79
CA ILE A 64 -1.98 -21.77 -8.78
C ILE A 64 -1.11 -21.37 -7.58
N LEU A 65 -0.74 -20.10 -7.49
CA LEU A 65 0.14 -19.59 -6.44
C LEU A 65 -0.57 -19.55 -5.08
N THR A 66 -1.84 -19.17 -5.05
CA THR A 66 -2.60 -19.08 -3.79
C THR A 66 -2.98 -20.43 -3.19
N SER A 67 -2.88 -21.53 -3.95
CA SER A 67 -3.04 -22.91 -3.42
C SER A 67 -1.78 -23.43 -2.71
N ILE A 68 -0.62 -22.83 -2.98
CA ILE A 68 0.65 -23.24 -2.38
C ILE A 68 0.68 -22.84 -0.90
N LYS A 69 1.09 -23.77 -0.04
CA LYS A 69 1.23 -23.49 1.40
C LYS A 69 2.25 -22.37 1.64
N THR A 70 1.92 -21.42 2.51
CA THR A 70 2.74 -20.26 2.84
C THR A 70 4.20 -20.61 3.17
N LYS A 71 4.46 -21.75 3.80
CA LYS A 71 5.82 -22.20 4.13
C LYS A 71 6.74 -22.38 2.92
N TYR A 72 6.21 -22.81 1.78
CA TYR A 72 7.04 -22.99 0.57
C TYR A 72 7.51 -21.68 -0.01
N PHE A 73 6.70 -20.63 0.08
CA PHE A 73 7.12 -19.28 -0.32
C PHE A 73 8.31 -18.77 0.51
N TYR A 74 8.37 -19.09 1.80
CA TYR A 74 9.52 -18.75 2.63
C TYR A 74 10.78 -19.51 2.23
N TYR A 75 10.67 -20.81 1.90
CA TYR A 75 11.82 -21.55 1.39
C TYR A 75 12.34 -20.96 0.08
N ILE A 76 11.43 -20.62 -0.83
CA ILE A 76 11.78 -19.96 -2.09
C ILE A 76 12.45 -18.61 -1.82
N LEU A 77 11.93 -17.81 -0.89
CA LEU A 77 12.52 -16.52 -0.50
C LEU A 77 13.93 -16.69 0.08
N ILE A 78 14.16 -17.70 0.92
CA ILE A 78 15.48 -17.98 1.48
C ILE A 78 16.46 -18.36 0.37
N VAL A 79 16.11 -19.34 -0.47
CA VAL A 79 16.96 -19.79 -1.58
C VAL A 79 17.26 -18.61 -2.51
N PHE A 80 16.26 -17.85 -2.89
CA PHE A 80 16.42 -16.67 -3.74
C PHE A 80 17.33 -15.61 -3.09
N SER A 81 17.20 -15.38 -1.78
CA SER A 81 18.06 -14.45 -1.05
C SER A 81 19.53 -14.88 -1.05
N VAL A 82 19.79 -16.18 -0.92
CA VAL A 82 21.15 -16.74 -1.00
C VAL A 82 21.72 -16.57 -2.43
N VAL A 83 20.94 -16.85 -3.46
CA VAL A 83 21.35 -16.64 -4.86
C VAL A 83 21.68 -15.18 -5.12
N VAL A 84 20.83 -14.27 -4.66
CA VAL A 84 21.04 -12.82 -4.77
C VAL A 84 22.32 -12.38 -4.06
N PHE A 85 22.61 -12.94 -2.88
CA PHE A 85 23.84 -12.63 -2.15
C PHE A 85 25.09 -13.13 -2.88
N ILE A 86 25.04 -14.31 -3.48
CA ILE A 86 26.16 -14.85 -4.27
C ILE A 86 26.43 -13.98 -5.52
N LEU A 87 25.36 -13.51 -6.16
CA LEU A 87 25.44 -12.71 -7.40
C LEU A 87 25.66 -11.22 -7.15
N LYS A 88 25.89 -10.78 -5.92
CA LYS A 88 25.98 -9.36 -5.54
C LYS A 88 27.01 -8.54 -6.33
N ASN A 89 28.08 -9.16 -6.81
CA ASN A 89 29.13 -8.51 -7.60
C ASN A 89 28.70 -8.15 -9.03
N ASN A 90 27.59 -8.73 -9.52
CA ASN A 90 27.05 -8.51 -10.87
C ASN A 90 25.83 -7.59 -10.86
N ILE A 91 25.80 -6.57 -9.99
CA ILE A 91 24.66 -5.67 -9.82
C ILE A 91 24.56 -4.76 -11.05
N ASN A 92 23.76 -5.17 -12.02
CA ASN A 92 23.33 -4.35 -13.14
C ASN A 92 21.83 -4.04 -13.03
N LEU A 93 21.31 -3.20 -13.94
CA LEU A 93 19.91 -2.81 -13.97
C LEU A 93 18.95 -4.01 -14.02
N TYR A 94 19.24 -4.99 -14.89
CA TYR A 94 18.39 -6.19 -15.06
C TYR A 94 18.35 -7.04 -13.79
N TYR A 95 19.48 -7.16 -13.10
CA TYR A 95 19.57 -7.84 -11.83
C TYR A 95 18.69 -7.17 -10.77
N VAL A 96 18.78 -5.84 -10.65
CA VAL A 96 17.98 -5.08 -9.67
C VAL A 96 16.49 -5.20 -9.98
N LEU A 97 16.09 -5.14 -11.25
CA LEU A 97 14.70 -5.31 -11.69
C LEU A 97 14.16 -6.71 -11.36
N THR A 98 14.92 -7.76 -11.73
CA THR A 98 14.52 -9.16 -11.47
C THR A 98 14.42 -9.43 -9.98
N PHE A 99 15.40 -8.95 -9.22
CA PHE A 99 15.44 -9.04 -7.78
C PHE A 99 14.19 -8.40 -7.15
N TYR A 100 13.87 -7.16 -7.53
CA TYR A 100 12.71 -6.46 -7.04
C TYR A 100 11.40 -7.17 -7.41
N PHE A 101 11.26 -7.58 -8.66
CA PHE A 101 10.06 -8.27 -9.15
C PHE A 101 9.80 -9.55 -8.36
N VAL A 102 10.80 -10.42 -8.20
CA VAL A 102 10.63 -11.71 -7.52
C VAL A 102 10.32 -11.52 -6.04
N TYR A 103 11.05 -10.63 -5.33
CA TYR A 103 10.77 -10.35 -3.93
C TYR A 103 9.38 -9.76 -3.73
N TYR A 104 9.02 -8.78 -4.53
CA TYR A 104 7.72 -8.14 -4.43
C TYR A 104 6.60 -9.15 -4.65
N LEU A 105 6.71 -10.00 -5.66
CA LEU A 105 5.73 -11.05 -5.96
C LEU A 105 5.57 -12.03 -4.79
N LEU A 106 6.66 -12.65 -4.37
CA LEU A 106 6.63 -13.69 -3.33
C LEU A 106 6.12 -13.15 -1.99
N ILE A 107 6.63 -12.00 -1.55
CA ILE A 107 6.21 -11.40 -0.28
C ILE A 107 4.76 -10.93 -0.36
N SER A 108 4.32 -10.38 -1.48
CA SER A 108 2.93 -9.93 -1.65
C SER A 108 1.92 -11.06 -1.56
N ILE A 109 2.23 -12.26 -2.08
CA ILE A 109 1.37 -13.44 -1.93
C ILE A 109 1.27 -13.86 -0.46
N VAL A 110 2.40 -13.89 0.25
CA VAL A 110 2.43 -14.24 1.68
C VAL A 110 1.65 -13.21 2.51
N LEU A 111 1.84 -11.92 2.24
CA LEU A 111 1.10 -10.83 2.90
C LEU A 111 -0.40 -10.93 2.70
N LEU A 112 -0.84 -11.35 1.52
CA LEU A 112 -2.26 -11.58 1.25
C LEU A 112 -2.85 -12.62 2.18
N ASN A 113 -2.16 -13.75 2.36
CA ASN A 113 -2.62 -14.83 3.25
C ASN A 113 -2.72 -14.37 4.71
N TYR A 114 -1.73 -13.60 5.20
CA TYR A 114 -1.80 -13.05 6.56
C TYR A 114 -2.89 -12.00 6.72
N ASN A 115 -3.10 -11.18 5.70
CA ASN A 115 -4.15 -10.17 5.69
C ASN A 115 -5.54 -10.81 5.89
N LEU A 116 -5.84 -11.83 5.09
CA LEU A 116 -7.07 -12.60 5.18
C LEU A 116 -7.24 -13.24 6.56
N PHE A 117 -6.21 -13.93 7.03
CA PHE A 117 -6.24 -14.57 8.34
C PHE A 117 -6.52 -13.58 9.48
N VAL A 118 -5.88 -12.41 9.48
CA VAL A 118 -6.09 -11.39 10.52
C VAL A 118 -7.50 -10.84 10.46
N ILE A 119 -8.06 -10.57 9.27
CA ILE A 119 -9.45 -10.07 9.14
C ILE A 119 -10.45 -11.11 9.66
N GLU A 120 -10.28 -12.38 9.29
CA GLU A 120 -11.22 -13.45 9.64
C GLU A 120 -11.20 -13.80 11.15
N LYS A 121 -10.02 -13.81 11.75
CA LYS A 121 -9.83 -14.21 13.15
C LYS A 121 -9.86 -13.04 14.13
N SER A 122 -10.04 -11.81 13.68
CA SER A 122 -10.19 -10.64 14.54
C SER A 122 -11.59 -10.59 15.19
N LYS A 123 -11.70 -9.89 16.35
CA LYS A 123 -12.96 -9.72 17.08
C LYS A 123 -14.07 -9.10 16.23
N SER A 124 -13.70 -8.24 15.30
CA SER A 124 -14.61 -7.67 14.30
C SER A 124 -13.85 -7.36 13.01
N ILE A 125 -14.58 -7.27 11.90
CA ILE A 125 -14.03 -6.90 10.59
C ILE A 125 -13.36 -5.52 10.66
N LYS A 126 -14.02 -4.55 11.32
CA LYS A 126 -13.46 -3.19 11.53
C LYS A 126 -12.12 -3.27 12.26
N ALA A 127 -12.02 -4.03 13.32
CA ALA A 127 -10.78 -4.21 14.07
C ALA A 127 -9.69 -4.85 13.21
N GLY A 128 -10.00 -5.90 12.46
CA GLY A 128 -9.05 -6.58 11.58
C GLY A 128 -8.52 -5.66 10.48
N VAL A 129 -9.38 -4.95 9.78
CA VAL A 129 -8.99 -4.00 8.71
C VAL A 129 -8.16 -2.84 9.27
N THR A 130 -8.55 -2.30 10.44
CA THR A 130 -7.81 -1.20 11.09
C THR A 130 -6.42 -1.67 11.55
N ASP A 131 -6.33 -2.85 12.15
CA ASP A 131 -5.04 -3.40 12.58
C ASP A 131 -4.09 -3.62 11.41
N ILE A 132 -4.55 -4.25 10.33
CA ILE A 132 -3.75 -4.46 9.13
C ILE A 132 -3.28 -3.12 8.55
N SER A 133 -4.16 -2.14 8.47
CA SER A 133 -3.81 -0.81 7.98
C SER A 133 -2.77 -0.14 8.88
N LEU A 134 -2.90 -0.26 10.19
CA LEU A 134 -1.93 0.27 11.15
C LEU A 134 -0.56 -0.39 10.99
N TYR A 135 -0.50 -1.73 10.98
CA TYR A 135 0.77 -2.46 10.82
C TYR A 135 1.41 -2.22 9.45
N SER A 136 0.62 -2.13 8.38
CA SER A 136 1.11 -1.78 7.04
C SER A 136 1.74 -0.39 7.01
N ASN A 137 1.08 0.62 7.60
CA ASN A 137 1.60 1.98 7.59
C ASN A 137 2.79 2.16 8.55
N LEU A 138 2.81 1.45 9.68
CA LEU A 138 3.98 1.41 10.57
C LEU A 138 5.19 0.80 9.85
N SER A 139 4.99 -0.27 9.10
CA SER A 139 6.05 -0.89 8.29
C SER A 139 6.54 0.03 7.19
N LYS A 140 5.65 0.77 6.53
CA LYS A 140 5.99 1.77 5.51
C LYS A 140 6.78 2.93 6.10
N LEU A 141 6.37 3.43 7.27
CA LEU A 141 7.08 4.48 7.99
C LEU A 141 8.53 4.09 8.25
N LEU A 142 8.76 2.93 8.83
CA LEU A 142 10.10 2.44 9.15
C LEU A 142 10.87 2.02 7.89
N GLY A 143 10.23 1.23 7.02
CA GLY A 143 10.87 0.64 5.85
C GLY A 143 11.26 1.67 4.80
N PHE A 144 10.39 2.63 4.50
CA PHE A 144 10.69 3.67 3.52
C PHE A 144 11.84 4.57 3.98
N SER A 145 11.87 4.92 5.27
CA SER A 145 12.95 5.71 5.84
C SER A 145 14.27 4.94 5.84
N LEU A 146 14.25 3.66 6.22
CA LEU A 146 15.44 2.79 6.21
C LEU A 146 15.97 2.57 4.80
N GLY A 147 15.13 2.27 3.83
CA GLY A 147 15.58 2.00 2.46
C GLY A 147 16.22 3.21 1.78
N SER A 148 15.65 4.40 1.97
CA SER A 148 16.26 5.63 1.47
C SER A 148 17.54 6.01 2.23
N TYR A 149 17.64 5.68 3.52
CA TYR A 149 18.87 5.86 4.30
C TYR A 149 19.99 4.90 3.84
N ILE A 150 19.69 3.63 3.61
CA ILE A 150 20.61 2.63 3.07
C ILE A 150 21.21 3.12 1.74
N TYR A 151 20.36 3.66 0.86
CA TYR A 151 20.82 4.27 -0.39
C TYR A 151 21.79 5.44 -0.14
N LYS A 152 21.45 6.35 0.79
CA LYS A 152 22.28 7.51 1.13
C LYS A 152 23.69 7.11 1.60
N VAL A 153 23.81 6.06 2.39
CA VAL A 153 25.10 5.60 2.98
C VAL A 153 25.87 4.70 2.01
N ASN A 154 25.27 4.37 0.85
CA ASN A 154 25.86 3.53 -0.20
C ASN A 154 26.28 2.13 0.29
N ILE A 155 25.44 1.51 1.13
CA ILE A 155 25.69 0.20 1.74
C ILE A 155 24.71 -0.85 1.16
N ASP A 156 24.70 -0.95 -0.17
CA ASP A 156 23.80 -1.84 -0.91
C ASP A 156 23.86 -3.30 -0.45
N GLU A 157 25.04 -3.77 -0.03
CA GLU A 157 25.25 -5.12 0.46
C GLU A 157 24.44 -5.41 1.73
N TYR A 158 24.33 -4.45 2.64
CA TYR A 158 23.59 -4.61 3.89
C TYR A 158 22.09 -4.74 3.65
N LEU A 159 21.56 -4.20 2.54
CA LEU A 159 20.17 -4.40 2.16
C LEU A 159 19.86 -5.89 1.99
N ILE A 160 20.73 -6.61 1.28
CA ILE A 160 20.57 -8.05 1.04
C ILE A 160 20.66 -8.82 2.34
N VAL A 161 21.66 -8.49 3.18
CA VAL A 161 21.82 -9.12 4.50
C VAL A 161 20.59 -8.86 5.38
N PHE A 162 20.10 -7.62 5.41
CA PHE A 162 18.88 -7.24 6.13
C PHE A 162 17.69 -8.10 5.69
N ILE A 163 17.48 -8.26 4.39
CA ILE A 163 16.38 -9.08 3.85
C ILE A 163 16.54 -10.53 4.27
N ILE A 164 17.74 -11.11 4.14
CA ILE A 164 18.03 -12.50 4.53
C ILE A 164 17.69 -12.72 6.01
N VAL A 165 18.19 -11.85 6.89
CA VAL A 165 17.96 -11.95 8.34
C VAL A 165 16.46 -11.88 8.67
N PHE A 166 15.74 -10.94 8.06
CA PHE A 166 14.30 -10.80 8.31
C PHE A 166 13.48 -11.95 7.74
N VAL A 167 13.82 -12.46 6.55
CA VAL A 167 13.15 -13.63 5.97
C VAL A 167 13.41 -14.87 6.82
N LEU A 168 14.65 -15.10 7.27
CA LEU A 168 14.99 -16.20 8.17
C LEU A 168 14.22 -16.07 9.49
N PHE A 169 14.27 -14.92 10.14
CA PHE A 169 13.54 -14.68 11.38
C PHE A 169 12.03 -14.95 11.24
N SER A 170 11.45 -14.51 10.13
CA SER A 170 10.04 -14.77 9.82
C SER A 170 9.77 -16.25 9.59
N SER A 171 10.69 -16.98 8.94
CA SER A 171 10.52 -18.41 8.64
C SER A 171 10.47 -19.29 9.87
N PHE A 172 11.26 -18.99 10.93
CA PHE A 172 11.26 -19.75 12.17
C PHE A 172 9.93 -19.68 12.95
N LYS A 173 9.12 -18.66 12.71
CA LYS A 173 7.84 -18.46 13.42
C LYS A 173 6.62 -18.94 12.64
N ILE A 174 6.83 -19.62 11.49
CA ILE A 174 5.71 -20.10 10.69
C ILE A 174 5.10 -21.33 11.33
N ASN A 175 3.99 -21.14 11.99
CA ASN A 175 3.02 -22.19 12.16
C ASN A 175 2.22 -22.35 10.86
N ASN A 176 1.87 -23.57 10.51
CA ASN A 176 1.01 -23.87 9.37
C ASN A 176 -0.33 -23.15 9.58
N PHE A 177 -0.41 -21.89 9.13
CA PHE A 177 -1.70 -21.25 8.94
C PHE A 177 -2.38 -22.05 7.84
N LYS A 178 -3.19 -23.02 8.22
CA LYS A 178 -4.13 -23.65 7.31
C LYS A 178 -5.10 -22.54 6.92
N ASN A 179 -4.94 -22.02 5.73
CA ASN A 179 -6.09 -21.44 5.05
C ASN A 179 -7.06 -22.62 4.92
N GLU A 180 -8.11 -22.62 5.72
CA GLU A 180 -9.29 -23.39 5.38
C GLU A 180 -9.70 -22.82 4.03
N THR A 181 -9.28 -23.51 2.96
CA THR A 181 -9.71 -23.21 1.61
C THR A 181 -11.22 -23.45 1.60
N GLU A 182 -11.95 -22.36 1.82
CA GLU A 182 -13.38 -22.36 1.65
C GLU A 182 -13.67 -22.85 0.23
N LYS A 183 -14.57 -23.80 0.17
CA LYS A 183 -15.13 -24.36 -1.06
C LYS A 183 -15.59 -23.22 -1.96
N ASP A 184 -15.26 -23.35 -3.21
CA ASP A 184 -15.76 -22.66 -4.39
C ASP A 184 -16.47 -21.34 -4.16
N SER A 185 -15.73 -20.27 -4.26
CA SER A 185 -16.31 -18.94 -4.36
C SER A 185 -17.07 -18.84 -5.68
N GLU A 186 -18.37 -18.75 -5.61
CA GLU A 186 -19.19 -18.29 -6.71
C GLU A 186 -18.63 -16.97 -7.27
N LYS A 187 -18.81 -16.76 -8.57
CA LYS A 187 -18.31 -15.59 -9.29
C LYS A 187 -18.76 -14.31 -8.59
N LEU A 188 -17.82 -13.44 -8.31
CA LEU A 188 -18.06 -12.14 -7.70
C LEU A 188 -19.11 -11.37 -8.54
N VAL A 189 -20.28 -11.19 -7.98
CA VAL A 189 -21.34 -10.43 -8.66
C VAL A 189 -21.07 -8.93 -8.45
N PHE A 190 -20.36 -8.32 -9.41
CA PHE A 190 -20.08 -6.88 -9.45
C PHE A 190 -21.30 -6.00 -9.78
N ASN A 191 -22.49 -6.59 -9.92
CA ASN A 191 -23.65 -5.96 -10.56
C ASN A 191 -24.36 -4.87 -9.74
N LYS A 192 -23.96 -4.57 -8.50
CA LYS A 192 -24.58 -3.47 -7.75
C LYS A 192 -23.76 -2.20 -7.89
N LEU A 193 -24.38 -1.14 -8.41
CA LEU A 193 -23.78 0.19 -8.63
C LEU A 193 -23.03 0.73 -7.39
N LYS A 194 -23.55 0.48 -6.19
CA LYS A 194 -22.97 0.85 -4.90
C LYS A 194 -21.57 0.27 -4.69
N ARG A 195 -21.31 -0.96 -5.13
CA ARG A 195 -20.01 -1.63 -4.98
C ARG A 195 -18.93 -0.99 -5.85
N LYS A 196 -19.26 -0.69 -7.11
CA LYS A 196 -18.35 0.01 -8.05
C LYS A 196 -17.98 1.38 -7.52
N TYR A 197 -18.95 2.12 -7.00
CA TYR A 197 -18.76 3.43 -6.40
C TYR A 197 -17.74 3.42 -5.26
N ILE A 198 -17.88 2.50 -4.29
CA ILE A 198 -16.95 2.41 -3.15
C ILE A 198 -15.53 2.08 -3.61
N ILE A 199 -15.39 1.15 -4.57
CA ILE A 199 -14.09 0.74 -5.11
C ILE A 199 -13.39 1.92 -5.78
N ILE A 200 -14.07 2.62 -6.69
CA ILE A 200 -13.52 3.76 -7.43
C ILE A 200 -13.10 4.87 -6.46
N ASN A 201 -13.97 5.28 -5.53
CA ASN A 201 -13.63 6.35 -4.60
C ASN A 201 -12.51 5.95 -3.64
N THR A 202 -12.44 4.68 -3.21
CA THR A 202 -11.31 4.21 -2.41
C THR A 202 -9.99 4.28 -3.18
N ALA A 203 -10.00 3.92 -4.47
CA ALA A 203 -8.83 3.99 -5.33
C ALA A 203 -8.36 5.43 -5.54
N LEU A 204 -9.26 6.34 -5.84
CA LEU A 204 -8.99 7.76 -6.05
C LEU A 204 -8.40 8.41 -4.80
N LEU A 205 -9.06 8.27 -3.67
CA LEU A 205 -8.67 8.94 -2.42
C LEU A 205 -7.38 8.37 -1.79
N SER A 206 -6.98 7.14 -2.14
CA SER A 206 -5.72 6.54 -1.68
C SER A 206 -4.53 6.75 -2.64
N GLY A 207 -4.79 7.21 -3.86
CA GLY A 207 -3.79 7.28 -4.93
C GLY A 207 -2.81 8.45 -4.83
N ALA A 208 -3.18 9.55 -4.19
CA ALA A 208 -2.38 10.78 -4.16
C ALA A 208 -0.94 10.56 -3.66
N ALA A 209 -0.77 9.83 -2.56
CA ALA A 209 0.56 9.59 -2.00
C ALA A 209 1.48 8.81 -2.93
N VAL A 210 0.92 7.81 -3.61
CA VAL A 210 1.67 6.93 -4.52
C VAL A 210 2.27 7.74 -5.67
N PHE A 211 1.60 8.81 -6.07
CA PHE A 211 2.02 9.67 -7.16
C PHE A 211 2.99 10.79 -6.73
N PHE A 212 2.68 11.48 -5.63
CA PHE A 212 3.44 12.67 -5.23
C PHE A 212 4.80 12.35 -4.60
N ILE A 213 4.94 11.23 -3.91
CA ILE A 213 6.22 10.84 -3.30
C ILE A 213 7.35 10.71 -4.34
N PRO A 214 7.19 9.95 -5.44
CA PRO A 214 8.20 9.91 -6.50
C PRO A 214 8.47 11.28 -7.16
N LEU A 215 7.45 12.12 -7.30
CA LEU A 215 7.61 13.47 -7.83
C LEU A 215 8.51 14.33 -6.95
N PHE A 216 8.31 14.29 -5.63
CA PHE A 216 9.17 14.99 -4.68
C PHE A 216 10.60 14.45 -4.67
N ILE A 217 10.80 13.15 -4.80
CA ILE A 217 12.13 12.55 -4.94
C ILE A 217 12.81 13.08 -6.20
N LYS A 218 12.10 13.20 -7.32
CA LYS A 218 12.63 13.80 -8.55
C LYS A 218 13.04 15.26 -8.34
N GLN A 219 12.23 16.05 -7.63
CA GLN A 219 12.58 17.44 -7.31
C GLN A 219 13.83 17.53 -6.40
N LEU A 220 13.98 16.63 -5.42
CA LEU A 220 15.19 16.56 -4.60
C LEU A 220 16.42 16.17 -5.42
N ALA A 221 16.28 15.23 -6.34
CA ALA A 221 17.36 14.82 -7.23
C ALA A 221 17.81 15.98 -8.14
N ALA A 222 16.87 16.72 -8.74
CA ALA A 222 17.15 17.89 -9.57
C ALA A 222 17.87 19.01 -8.80
N ARG A 223 17.67 19.11 -7.48
CA ARG A 223 18.34 20.09 -6.59
C ARG A 223 19.62 19.55 -5.96
N ASN A 224 20.08 18.34 -6.31
CA ASN A 224 21.23 17.66 -5.70
C ASN A 224 21.13 17.46 -4.18
N ILE A 225 19.91 17.34 -3.63
CA ILE A 225 19.63 17.14 -2.20
C ILE A 225 18.86 15.84 -1.93
N ILE A 226 19.10 14.82 -2.74
CA ILE A 226 18.45 13.49 -2.66
C ILE A 226 18.63 12.83 -1.28
N GLN A 227 19.64 13.20 -0.53
CA GLN A 227 19.91 12.74 0.83
C GLN A 227 18.75 12.99 1.81
N TYR A 228 17.84 13.91 1.49
CA TYR A 228 16.66 14.19 2.30
C TYR A 228 15.45 13.37 1.90
N SER A 229 15.57 12.44 0.96
CA SER A 229 14.46 11.56 0.52
C SER A 229 13.83 10.78 1.67
N SER A 230 14.62 10.41 2.70
CA SER A 230 14.09 9.75 3.91
C SER A 230 13.01 10.57 4.62
N ILE A 231 13.12 11.89 4.62
CA ILE A 231 12.14 12.80 5.26
C ILE A 231 10.82 12.77 4.50
N ILE A 232 10.86 12.74 3.16
CA ILE A 232 9.66 12.66 2.31
C ILE A 232 8.88 11.38 2.57
N PHE A 233 9.53 10.28 2.90
CA PHE A 233 8.86 9.05 3.28
C PHE A 233 8.42 9.04 4.75
N PHE A 234 9.25 9.61 5.63
CA PHE A 234 9.02 9.54 7.08
C PHE A 234 7.82 10.37 7.52
N ILE A 235 7.72 11.63 7.09
CA ILE A 235 6.65 12.55 7.56
C ILE A 235 5.26 12.03 7.21
N PRO A 236 4.95 11.65 5.95
CA PRO A 236 3.64 11.07 5.63
C PRO A 236 3.35 9.79 6.41
N GLY A 237 4.34 8.90 6.52
CA GLY A 237 4.18 7.66 7.26
C GLY A 237 3.85 7.89 8.75
N LEU A 238 4.56 8.79 9.41
CA LEU A 238 4.34 9.16 10.81
C LEU A 238 2.93 9.76 10.99
N THR A 239 2.54 10.70 10.14
CA THR A 239 1.23 11.35 10.19
C THR A 239 0.10 10.33 10.05
N VAL A 240 0.22 9.38 9.10
CA VAL A 240 -0.77 8.31 8.92
C VAL A 240 -0.86 7.44 10.17
N VAL A 241 0.25 7.00 10.74
CA VAL A 241 0.25 6.15 11.94
C VAL A 241 -0.39 6.86 13.12
N LEU A 242 -0.02 8.12 13.38
CA LEU A 242 -0.60 8.93 14.46
C LEU A 242 -2.11 9.10 14.27
N PHE A 243 -2.54 9.41 13.04
CA PHE A 243 -3.96 9.60 12.73
C PHE A 243 -4.75 8.29 12.87
N LEU A 244 -4.19 7.14 12.50
CA LEU A 244 -4.82 5.83 12.68
C LEU A 244 -4.97 5.47 14.17
N ILE A 245 -4.00 5.80 15.00
CA ILE A 245 -4.09 5.62 16.46
C ILE A 245 -5.24 6.49 17.02
N LEU A 246 -5.33 7.74 16.59
CA LEU A 246 -6.40 8.65 16.99
C LEU A 246 -7.79 8.15 16.54
N THR A 247 -7.93 7.74 15.28
CA THR A 247 -9.20 7.24 14.74
C THR A 247 -9.61 5.88 15.33
N LYS A 248 -8.65 5.09 15.82
CA LYS A 248 -8.95 3.87 16.58
C LYS A 248 -9.53 4.19 17.96
N LYS A 249 -9.05 5.26 18.60
CA LYS A 249 -9.51 5.69 19.93
C LYS A 249 -10.82 6.48 19.84
N TYR A 250 -10.95 7.35 18.83
CA TYR A 250 -12.10 8.22 18.64
C TYR A 250 -12.84 7.83 17.38
N ASP A 251 -14.15 7.61 17.45
CA ASP A 251 -14.96 7.35 16.25
C ASP A 251 -15.31 8.67 15.55
N ILE A 252 -14.37 9.16 14.73
CA ILE A 252 -14.52 10.41 14.00
C ILE A 252 -15.51 10.18 12.85
N ASN A 253 -16.52 11.03 12.72
CA ASN A 253 -17.52 10.95 11.65
C ASN A 253 -16.87 11.08 10.26
N LEU A 254 -17.28 10.22 9.32
CA LEU A 254 -16.78 10.20 7.94
C LEU A 254 -16.93 11.56 7.25
N ASN A 255 -18.05 12.28 7.44
CA ASN A 255 -18.28 13.58 6.84
C ASN A 255 -17.24 14.62 7.29
N ARG A 256 -16.88 14.61 8.58
CA ARG A 256 -15.83 15.52 9.08
C ARG A 256 -14.48 15.22 8.46
N ILE A 257 -14.13 13.93 8.33
CA ILE A 257 -12.87 13.53 7.68
C ILE A 257 -12.85 13.98 6.22
N LEU A 258 -13.95 13.82 5.49
CA LEU A 258 -14.09 14.25 4.09
C LEU A 258 -13.97 15.77 3.94
N MET A 259 -14.61 16.55 4.82
CA MET A 259 -14.49 18.02 4.80
C MET A 259 -13.04 18.47 4.99
N PHE A 260 -12.32 17.92 5.98
CA PHE A 260 -10.90 18.24 6.18
C PHE A 260 -10.05 17.79 4.99
N TYR A 261 -10.35 16.62 4.41
CA TYR A 261 -9.66 16.13 3.21
C TYR A 261 -9.79 17.16 2.06
N ILE A 262 -10.99 17.61 1.76
CA ILE A 262 -11.25 18.58 0.69
C ILE A 262 -10.50 19.90 0.95
N ILE A 263 -10.54 20.41 2.18
CA ILE A 263 -9.85 21.65 2.54
C ILE A 263 -8.34 21.52 2.31
N PHE A 264 -7.72 20.44 2.82
CA PHE A 264 -6.27 20.26 2.68
C PHE A 264 -5.87 19.94 1.24
N ASP A 265 -6.70 19.23 0.48
CA ASP A 265 -6.44 18.94 -0.93
C ASP A 265 -6.44 20.21 -1.77
N ILE A 266 -7.40 21.14 -1.54
CA ILE A 266 -7.44 22.45 -2.19
C ILE A 266 -6.23 23.31 -1.79
N LEU A 267 -5.88 23.35 -0.49
CA LEU A 267 -4.70 24.09 -0.03
C LEU A 267 -3.42 23.53 -0.66
N PHE A 268 -3.29 22.22 -0.74
CA PHE A 268 -2.14 21.58 -1.36
C PHE A 268 -2.07 21.89 -2.87
N PHE A 269 -3.21 21.87 -3.56
CA PHE A 269 -3.30 22.27 -4.97
C PHE A 269 -2.79 23.70 -5.18
N ILE A 270 -3.20 24.65 -4.34
CA ILE A 270 -2.73 26.04 -4.39
C ILE A 270 -1.20 26.10 -4.17
N LEU A 271 -0.67 25.39 -3.17
CA LEU A 271 0.76 25.40 -2.90
C LEU A 271 1.60 24.79 -4.03
N VAL A 272 1.07 23.78 -4.72
CA VAL A 272 1.76 23.15 -5.84
C VAL A 272 1.76 24.11 -7.06
N ILE A 273 0.66 24.78 -7.34
CA ILE A 273 0.60 25.78 -8.42
C ILE A 273 1.51 26.99 -8.15
N CYS A 274 1.52 27.48 -6.91
CA CYS A 274 2.35 28.63 -6.53
C CYS A 274 3.81 28.27 -6.31
N GLU A 275 4.22 27.02 -6.53
CA GLU A 275 5.58 26.48 -6.32
C GLU A 275 6.17 26.81 -4.94
N VAL A 276 5.29 26.88 -3.93
CA VAL A 276 5.66 27.23 -2.56
C VAL A 276 6.62 26.18 -1.98
N PHE A 277 7.35 26.58 -0.97
CA PHE A 277 8.35 25.84 -0.22
C PHE A 277 8.03 24.34 0.00
N LEU A 278 8.87 23.44 -0.55
CA LEU A 278 8.69 21.99 -0.58
C LEU A 278 8.32 21.36 0.79
N PRO A 279 8.93 21.70 1.94
CA PRO A 279 8.53 21.16 3.23
C PRO A 279 7.06 21.36 3.58
N LEU A 280 6.48 22.53 3.26
CA LEU A 280 5.07 22.78 3.49
C LEU A 280 4.17 21.89 2.61
N GLN A 281 4.58 21.67 1.37
CA GLN A 281 3.90 20.73 0.47
C GLN A 281 3.93 19.30 1.05
N VAL A 282 5.07 18.85 1.60
CA VAL A 282 5.20 17.53 2.22
C VAL A 282 4.30 17.40 3.45
N ILE A 283 4.19 18.42 4.28
CA ILE A 283 3.31 18.42 5.46
C ILE A 283 1.83 18.31 5.04
N LEU A 284 1.38 19.13 4.07
CA LEU A 284 -0.01 19.06 3.60
C LEU A 284 -0.32 17.73 2.91
N LEU A 285 0.58 17.22 2.07
CA LEU A 285 0.44 15.89 1.49
C LEU A 285 0.29 14.84 2.59
N SER A 286 1.05 14.94 3.66
CA SER A 286 0.99 14.00 4.78
C SER A 286 -0.37 13.98 5.45
N LEU A 287 -1.01 15.14 5.61
CA LEU A 287 -2.37 15.24 6.14
C LEU A 287 -3.40 14.64 5.17
N ILE A 288 -3.31 14.94 3.88
CA ILE A 288 -4.19 14.38 2.84
C ILE A 288 -4.10 12.85 2.84
N VAL A 289 -2.88 12.31 2.88
CA VAL A 289 -2.65 10.86 2.91
C VAL A 289 -3.26 10.22 4.15
N ALA A 290 -3.08 10.83 5.33
CA ALA A 290 -3.63 10.31 6.58
C ALA A 290 -5.17 10.28 6.57
N LEU A 291 -5.78 11.34 6.08
CA LEU A 291 -7.24 11.42 5.91
C LEU A 291 -7.74 10.43 4.85
N GLY A 292 -7.07 10.34 3.69
CA GLY A 292 -7.40 9.40 2.62
C GLY A 292 -7.34 7.94 3.05
N VAL A 293 -6.32 7.56 3.82
CA VAL A 293 -6.23 6.21 4.42
C VAL A 293 -7.39 5.95 5.37
N SER A 294 -7.78 6.93 6.19
CA SER A 294 -8.88 6.78 7.15
C SER A 294 -10.23 6.66 6.46
N ILE A 295 -10.47 7.43 5.40
CA ILE A 295 -11.65 7.31 4.54
C ILE A 295 -11.68 5.91 3.89
N SER A 296 -10.56 5.49 3.33
CA SER A 296 -10.42 4.16 2.70
C SER A 296 -10.74 3.02 3.67
N ILE A 297 -10.29 3.09 4.93
CA ILE A 297 -10.60 2.08 5.95
C ILE A 297 -12.10 2.03 6.23
N LYS A 298 -12.76 3.17 6.38
CA LYS A 298 -14.21 3.23 6.62
C LYS A 298 -14.99 2.66 5.43
N LEU A 299 -14.66 3.07 4.22
CA LEU A 299 -15.28 2.55 3.00
C LEU A 299 -15.08 1.04 2.83
N ARG A 300 -13.87 0.54 3.07
CA ARG A 300 -13.56 -0.91 3.03
C ARG A 300 -14.35 -1.68 4.07
N THR A 301 -14.40 -1.19 5.30
CA THR A 301 -15.11 -1.84 6.40
C THR A 301 -16.58 -1.98 6.07
N ASN A 302 -17.20 -0.93 5.56
CA ASN A 302 -18.60 -0.95 5.17
C ASN A 302 -18.85 -1.89 3.99
N PHE A 303 -17.95 -1.90 3.01
CA PHE A 303 -18.05 -2.82 1.88
C PHE A 303 -17.98 -4.30 2.31
N ILE A 304 -17.07 -4.65 3.24
CA ILE A 304 -16.93 -6.01 3.75
C ILE A 304 -18.16 -6.41 4.59
N LYS A 305 -18.77 -5.47 5.34
CA LYS A 305 -19.98 -5.74 6.12
C LYS A 305 -21.21 -6.04 5.25
N ILE A 306 -21.34 -5.37 4.11
CA ILE A 306 -22.47 -5.50 3.20
C ILE A 306 -22.42 -6.82 2.41
N ASN A 307 -21.26 -7.45 2.33
CA ASN A 307 -21.06 -8.67 1.55
C ASN A 307 -20.94 -9.91 2.43
N ASP A 308 -21.40 -11.05 1.90
CA ASP A 308 -21.33 -12.34 2.59
C ASP A 308 -19.88 -12.80 2.83
N LYS A 309 -19.73 -13.71 3.78
CA LYS A 309 -18.40 -14.21 4.21
C LYS A 309 -17.60 -14.82 3.05
N ASP A 310 -18.28 -15.44 2.10
CA ASP A 310 -17.68 -16.17 0.97
C ASP A 310 -16.93 -15.24 -0.03
N TYR A 311 -17.28 -13.96 -0.04
CA TYR A 311 -16.65 -12.97 -0.93
C TYR A 311 -15.50 -12.17 -0.33
N ARG A 312 -15.17 -12.37 0.93
CA ARG A 312 -14.17 -11.54 1.65
C ARG A 312 -12.79 -11.55 1.00
N LYS A 313 -12.35 -12.71 0.53
CA LYS A 313 -11.05 -12.88 -0.13
C LYS A 313 -10.96 -12.02 -1.39
N SER A 314 -11.93 -12.13 -2.24
CA SER A 314 -12.02 -11.36 -3.48
C SER A 314 -12.17 -9.86 -3.22
N ILE A 315 -12.90 -9.47 -2.16
CA ILE A 315 -13.07 -8.08 -1.78
C ILE A 315 -11.75 -7.45 -1.32
N VAL A 316 -11.00 -8.14 -0.47
CA VAL A 316 -9.69 -7.67 -0.01
C VAL A 316 -8.75 -7.44 -1.19
N GLN A 317 -8.83 -8.31 -2.20
CA GLN A 317 -8.01 -8.19 -3.39
C GLN A 317 -8.42 -7.07 -4.32
N ILE A 318 -9.72 -6.86 -4.52
CA ILE A 318 -10.21 -5.72 -5.29
C ILE A 318 -9.69 -4.41 -4.73
N PHE A 319 -9.72 -4.25 -3.41
CA PHE A 319 -9.16 -3.05 -2.79
C PHE A 319 -7.64 -2.96 -2.92
N ARG A 320 -6.97 -4.09 -2.98
CA ARG A 320 -5.53 -4.12 -3.19
C ARG A 320 -5.14 -3.75 -4.61
N ILE A 321 -5.92 -4.14 -5.60
CA ILE A 321 -5.64 -3.86 -7.01
C ILE A 321 -6.20 -2.51 -7.48
N SER A 322 -7.25 -1.98 -6.85
CA SER A 322 -7.92 -0.76 -7.33
C SER A 322 -6.99 0.46 -7.36
N ALA A 323 -6.23 0.70 -6.29
CA ALA A 323 -5.27 1.81 -6.26
C ALA A 323 -4.13 1.61 -7.26
N PRO A 324 -3.45 0.45 -7.36
CA PRO A 324 -2.49 0.16 -8.40
C PRO A 324 -3.01 0.36 -9.83
N VAL A 325 -4.16 -0.19 -10.18
CA VAL A 325 -4.75 -0.02 -11.53
C VAL A 325 -5.00 1.45 -11.84
N PHE A 326 -5.54 2.20 -10.90
CA PHE A 326 -5.75 3.63 -11.06
C PHE A 326 -4.42 4.36 -11.27
N THR A 327 -3.37 3.98 -10.53
CA THR A 327 -2.03 4.54 -10.69
C THR A 327 -1.42 4.25 -12.06
N ILE A 328 -1.66 3.05 -12.64
CA ILE A 328 -1.24 2.75 -14.03
C ILE A 328 -1.93 3.70 -15.01
N ILE A 329 -3.24 3.84 -14.91
CA ILE A 329 -4.00 4.71 -15.81
C ILE A 329 -3.45 6.13 -15.75
N LEU A 330 -3.24 6.65 -14.54
CA LEU A 330 -2.65 7.98 -14.35
C LEU A 330 -1.22 8.06 -14.88
N SER A 331 -0.43 7.01 -14.74
CA SER A 331 0.95 6.96 -15.24
C SER A 331 0.99 7.03 -16.77
N PHE A 332 0.12 6.31 -17.45
CA PHE A 332 -0.01 6.41 -18.91
C PHE A 332 -0.48 7.80 -19.36
N VAL A 333 -1.47 8.36 -18.70
CA VAL A 333 -1.92 9.73 -19.00
C VAL A 333 -0.80 10.73 -18.75
N GLY A 334 0.01 10.53 -17.71
CA GLY A 334 1.15 11.39 -17.37
C GLY A 334 2.32 11.37 -18.37
N LEU A 335 2.36 10.40 -19.28
CA LEU A 335 3.32 10.41 -20.40
C LEU A 335 2.95 11.44 -21.46
N TYR A 336 1.68 11.80 -21.57
CA TYR A 336 1.15 12.67 -22.63
C TYR A 336 0.64 14.01 -22.09
N VAL A 337 0.37 14.12 -20.80
CA VAL A 337 -0.20 15.32 -20.19
C VAL A 337 0.82 15.95 -19.26
N GLU A 338 1.28 17.14 -19.60
CA GLU A 338 2.08 17.97 -18.70
C GLU A 338 1.27 18.31 -17.44
N ASN A 339 1.96 18.32 -16.30
CA ASN A 339 1.34 18.70 -15.01
C ASN A 339 0.19 17.79 -14.52
N ILE A 340 0.24 16.49 -14.86
CA ILE A 340 -0.78 15.51 -14.42
C ILE A 340 -1.08 15.57 -12.91
N ALA A 341 -0.14 16.03 -12.10
CA ALA A 341 -0.30 16.21 -10.67
C ALA A 341 -1.52 17.10 -10.33
N TYR A 342 -1.76 18.17 -11.10
CA TYR A 342 -2.89 19.05 -10.89
C TYR A 342 -4.23 18.36 -11.15
N TYR A 343 -4.30 17.55 -12.20
CA TYR A 343 -5.50 16.79 -12.54
C TYR A 343 -5.81 15.73 -11.48
N ILE A 344 -4.77 15.10 -10.91
CA ILE A 344 -4.96 14.10 -9.83
C ILE A 344 -5.59 14.76 -8.60
N LEU A 345 -5.10 15.92 -8.18
CA LEU A 345 -5.67 16.64 -7.04
C LEU A 345 -7.11 17.08 -7.33
N LEU A 346 -7.38 17.58 -8.51
CA LEU A 346 -8.75 17.96 -8.91
C LEU A 346 -9.69 16.76 -8.88
N ILE A 347 -9.26 15.61 -9.41
CA ILE A 347 -10.05 14.36 -9.40
C ILE A 347 -10.28 13.90 -7.97
N ASN A 348 -9.28 13.99 -7.11
CA ASN A 348 -9.41 13.62 -5.69
C ASN A 348 -10.42 14.53 -4.97
N ALA A 349 -10.34 15.84 -5.17
CA ALA A 349 -11.31 16.79 -4.62
C ALA A 349 -12.74 16.49 -5.09
N ILE A 350 -12.94 16.29 -6.39
CA ILE A 350 -14.25 15.95 -6.96
C ILE A 350 -14.76 14.62 -6.36
N SER A 351 -13.89 13.60 -6.24
CA SER A 351 -14.25 12.33 -5.62
C SER A 351 -14.68 12.51 -4.16
N ALA A 352 -13.94 13.28 -3.38
CA ALA A 352 -14.27 13.54 -1.98
C ALA A 352 -15.58 14.31 -1.82
N ILE A 353 -15.82 15.33 -2.65
CA ILE A 353 -17.08 16.10 -2.69
C ILE A 353 -18.23 15.16 -3.05
N HIS A 354 -18.07 14.31 -4.05
CA HIS A 354 -19.11 13.36 -4.45
C HIS A 354 -19.45 12.36 -3.32
N VAL A 355 -18.45 11.81 -2.63
CA VAL A 355 -18.68 10.93 -1.47
C VAL A 355 -19.41 11.68 -0.35
N LEU A 356 -19.00 12.91 -0.08
CA LEU A 356 -19.65 13.76 0.93
C LEU A 356 -21.12 14.03 0.57
N TYR A 357 -21.39 14.42 -0.67
CA TYR A 357 -22.75 14.67 -1.17
C TYR A 357 -23.66 13.46 -1.04
N VAL A 358 -23.19 12.29 -1.51
CA VAL A 358 -23.95 11.04 -1.40
C VAL A 358 -24.23 10.66 0.04
N ASN A 359 -23.25 10.85 0.94
CA ASN A 359 -23.40 10.53 2.34
C ASN A 359 -24.36 11.50 3.08
N LEU A 360 -24.38 12.78 2.71
CA LEU A 360 -25.32 13.76 3.25
C LEU A 360 -26.76 13.53 2.76
N ARG A 361 -26.93 13.19 1.48
CA ARG A 361 -28.25 12.94 0.88
C ARG A 361 -28.90 11.66 1.42
N ASN A 362 -28.09 10.62 1.71
CA ASN A 362 -28.57 9.32 2.16
C ASN A 362 -28.66 9.20 3.70
N ARG A 363 -28.75 10.30 4.42
CA ARG A 363 -28.96 10.28 5.89
C ARG A 363 -30.24 9.54 6.32
N GLU A 364 -31.20 9.37 5.41
CA GLU A 364 -32.42 8.60 5.66
C GLU A 364 -32.28 7.10 5.34
N HIS A 365 -31.27 6.70 4.58
CA HIS A 365 -30.97 5.29 4.27
C HIS A 365 -29.47 5.06 4.40
N THR A 366 -29.07 4.72 5.63
CA THR A 366 -27.71 4.37 6.05
C THR A 366 -26.97 3.47 5.04
N LEU A 367 -26.24 4.09 4.12
CA LEU A 367 -25.40 3.40 3.16
C LEU A 367 -23.94 3.31 3.58
N LEU A 368 -23.56 4.10 4.59
CA LEU A 368 -22.15 4.32 4.94
C LEU A 368 -21.90 4.40 6.46
N ASP A 369 -22.91 4.22 7.31
CA ASP A 369 -22.72 4.12 8.77
C ASP A 369 -22.45 2.70 9.24
#